data_b10918d2853ff0010ab6e9e5b166dce7
#
_entry.id   b10918d2853ff0010ab6e9e5b166dce7
#
_cell.length_a   1.000
_cell.length_b   1.000
_cell.length_c   1.000
_cell.angle_alpha   90.00
_cell.angle_beta   90.00
_cell.angle_gamma   90.00
#
_symmetry.space_group_name_H-M   'P 1'
#
loop_
_entity.id
_entity.type
_entity.pdbx_description
1 polymer ?
#
loop_
_entity_poly.entity_id
_entity_poly.type
_entity_poly.pdbx_seq_one_letter_code
_entity_poly.pdbx_strand_id
1 'polypeptide(L)'
;TLFPYTTLFRSNSQGIYLLDYTQQKILHYDYDWKFQKDLYFPFYVSEINCIHDKIMLYTERNGEKEDYQFYLADNCGKILNRYLPRNNNWGNNTFITSNVFTQNNNSFIFAPRFNNTLYTLHDTIATPIYTLNFRDKTFPEERTNITKYDINDNKFPYIVRRNIFLCNNYLLIDYVYQDKRNFYLYDMNSHKSQNGYITNDLITDFRFFPQIVKDNKIIDWIDAASLIEYFPHVVQENPILHDLKETDNPILFIYNSK
;
A
#
# COMPACT_ATOMS: atom_id res chain seq x y z
N THR A 1 6.82 25.23 3.37
CA THR A 1 6.51 23.85 2.99
C THR A 1 5.04 23.62 3.25
N LEU A 2 4.23 23.46 2.20
CA LEU A 2 2.76 23.37 2.32
C LEU A 2 2.29 22.04 2.95
N PHE A 3 3.12 21.00 2.92
CA PHE A 3 2.77 19.69 3.45
C PHE A 3 3.93 19.09 4.25
N PRO A 4 3.71 18.61 5.47
CA PRO A 4 4.71 17.83 6.19
C PRO A 4 4.97 16.50 5.47
N TYR A 5 6.18 15.95 5.59
CA TYR A 5 6.65 14.73 4.94
C TYR A 5 5.82 13.45 5.21
N THR A 6 4.78 13.55 6.00
CA THR A 6 3.93 12.44 6.44
C THR A 6 2.49 12.52 5.93
N THR A 7 2.24 13.27 4.87
CA THR A 7 0.88 13.45 4.35
C THR A 7 0.57 12.42 3.26
N LEU A 8 -0.42 11.58 3.50
CA LEU A 8 -0.97 10.68 2.48
C LEU A 8 -2.10 11.40 1.76
N PHE A 9 -2.09 11.41 0.44
CA PHE A 9 -3.20 11.96 -0.35
C PHE A 9 -3.87 10.91 -1.23
N ARG A 10 -5.16 11.09 -1.45
CA ARG A 10 -5.99 10.32 -2.37
C ARG A 10 -6.96 11.27 -3.07
N SER A 11 -7.48 10.86 -4.21
CA SER A 11 -8.46 11.66 -4.96
C SER A 11 -9.57 10.79 -5.54
N ASN A 12 -10.74 11.36 -5.72
CA ASN A 12 -11.89 10.80 -6.44
C ASN A 12 -12.61 11.92 -7.20
N SER A 13 -13.75 11.67 -7.79
CA SER A 13 -14.53 12.67 -8.53
C SER A 13 -14.94 13.92 -7.72
N GLN A 14 -14.86 13.86 -6.39
CA GLN A 14 -15.22 14.94 -5.48
C GLN A 14 -14.04 15.86 -5.11
N GLY A 15 -12.80 15.44 -5.38
CA GLY A 15 -11.60 16.22 -5.08
C GLY A 15 -10.45 15.44 -4.50
N ILE A 16 -9.61 16.14 -3.76
CA ILE A 16 -8.36 15.65 -3.19
C ILE A 16 -8.48 15.58 -1.67
N TYR A 17 -8.12 14.46 -1.10
CA TYR A 17 -8.16 14.19 0.34
C TYR A 17 -6.75 13.99 0.87
N LEU A 18 -6.36 14.78 1.86
CA LEU A 18 -5.05 14.73 2.51
C LEU A 18 -5.22 14.25 3.96
N LEU A 19 -4.60 13.13 4.31
CA LEU A 19 -4.56 12.68 5.69
C LEU A 19 -3.42 13.39 6.44
N ASP A 20 -3.78 14.26 7.36
CA ASP A 20 -2.84 14.88 8.29
C ASP A 20 -2.67 13.97 9.52
N TYR A 21 -1.57 13.23 9.56
CA TYR A 21 -1.26 12.33 10.67
C TYR A 21 -1.05 13.05 12.00
N THR A 22 -0.58 14.29 11.96
CA THR A 22 -0.27 15.07 13.17
C THR A 22 -1.54 15.56 13.83
N GLN A 23 -2.47 16.09 13.04
CA GLN A 23 -3.73 16.63 13.55
C GLN A 23 -4.86 15.59 13.53
N GLN A 24 -4.62 14.39 13.00
CA GLN A 24 -5.59 13.30 12.92
C GLN A 24 -6.89 13.72 12.24
N LYS A 25 -6.76 14.39 11.09
CA LYS A 25 -7.87 14.84 10.28
C LYS A 25 -7.61 14.61 8.81
N ILE A 26 -8.67 14.58 8.02
CA ILE A 26 -8.58 14.56 6.57
C ILE A 26 -8.97 15.93 6.05
N LEU A 27 -8.09 16.56 5.30
CA LEU A 27 -8.34 17.82 4.61
C LEU A 27 -8.91 17.51 3.22
N HIS A 28 -10.02 18.12 2.88
CA HIS A 28 -10.64 17.99 1.56
C HIS A 28 -10.44 19.28 0.76
N TYR A 29 -9.90 19.14 -0.45
CA TYR A 29 -9.70 20.18 -1.45
C TYR A 29 -10.42 19.81 -2.73
N ASP A 30 -10.89 20.82 -3.49
CA ASP A 30 -11.27 20.60 -4.88
C ASP A 30 -10.04 20.48 -5.80
N TYR A 31 -10.26 20.27 -7.09
CA TYR A 31 -9.16 20.14 -8.07
C TYR A 31 -8.45 21.46 -8.39
N ASP A 32 -9.02 22.61 -8.00
CA ASP A 32 -8.38 23.92 -8.05
C ASP A 32 -7.58 24.24 -6.78
N TRP A 33 -7.38 23.24 -5.92
CA TRP A 33 -6.70 23.37 -4.62
C TRP A 33 -7.37 24.32 -3.63
N LYS A 34 -8.67 24.58 -3.78
CA LYS A 34 -9.42 25.32 -2.79
C LYS A 34 -9.86 24.41 -1.67
N PHE A 35 -9.52 24.80 -0.46
CA PHE A 35 -9.94 24.09 0.74
C PHE A 35 -11.48 24.07 0.83
N GLN A 36 -12.03 22.91 1.09
CA GLN A 36 -13.47 22.69 1.22
C GLN A 36 -13.88 22.48 2.68
N LYS A 37 -13.25 21.54 3.37
CA LYS A 37 -13.56 21.19 4.75
C LYS A 37 -12.52 20.27 5.38
N ASP A 38 -12.59 20.16 6.71
CA ASP A 38 -11.93 19.13 7.52
C ASP A 38 -12.91 17.99 7.83
N LEU A 39 -12.43 16.75 7.83
CA LEU A 39 -13.15 15.58 8.30
C LEU A 39 -12.42 15.05 9.53
N TYR A 40 -13.14 14.94 10.65
CA TYR A 40 -12.62 14.46 11.92
C TYR A 40 -13.23 13.12 12.28
N PHE A 41 -12.39 12.21 12.78
CA PHE A 41 -12.81 10.90 13.25
C PHE A 41 -12.42 10.74 14.73
N PRO A 42 -13.22 10.04 15.55
CA PRO A 42 -12.94 9.87 16.97
C PRO A 42 -11.86 8.81 17.25
N PHE A 43 -11.16 8.34 16.21
CA PHE A 43 -10.14 7.30 16.25
C PHE A 43 -8.96 7.67 15.34
N TYR A 44 -7.83 6.98 15.54
CA TYR A 44 -6.62 7.18 14.74
C TYR A 44 -6.75 6.55 13.35
N VAL A 45 -6.60 7.36 12.31
CA VAL A 45 -6.57 6.92 10.92
C VAL A 45 -5.13 6.78 10.47
N SER A 46 -4.75 5.57 10.02
CA SER A 46 -3.39 5.24 9.54
C SER A 46 -3.27 5.35 8.03
N GLU A 47 -4.33 5.04 7.30
CA GLU A 47 -4.35 5.07 5.83
C GLU A 47 -5.76 5.34 5.33
N ILE A 48 -5.86 5.99 4.17
CA ILE A 48 -7.13 6.26 3.49
C ILE A 48 -7.09 5.79 2.05
N ASN A 49 -8.25 5.44 1.50
CA ASN A 49 -8.44 5.32 0.06
C ASN A 49 -9.83 5.81 -0.33
N CYS A 50 -9.95 6.36 -1.54
CA CYS A 50 -11.21 6.84 -2.08
C CYS A 50 -11.83 5.77 -2.96
N ILE A 51 -13.12 5.47 -2.72
CA ILE A 51 -13.91 4.50 -3.48
C ILE A 51 -15.17 5.21 -3.96
N HIS A 52 -15.20 5.58 -5.25
CA HIS A 52 -16.26 6.41 -5.81
C HIS A 52 -16.45 7.70 -4.98
N ASP A 53 -17.61 7.88 -4.35
CA ASP A 53 -17.98 9.01 -3.50
C ASP A 53 -17.73 8.76 -2.00
N LYS A 54 -17.04 7.69 -1.65
CA LYS A 54 -16.79 7.26 -0.26
C LYS A 54 -15.31 7.23 0.07
N ILE A 55 -15.01 7.20 1.35
CA ILE A 55 -13.65 7.11 1.88
C ILE A 55 -13.55 5.86 2.75
N MET A 56 -12.64 4.95 2.38
CA MET A 56 -12.25 3.84 3.23
C MET A 56 -11.09 4.28 4.13
N LEU A 57 -11.25 4.07 5.42
CA LEU A 57 -10.29 4.41 6.46
C LEU A 57 -9.71 3.11 7.04
N TYR A 58 -8.41 3.07 7.21
CA TYR A 58 -7.72 1.99 7.93
C TYR A 58 -7.17 2.51 9.25
N THR A 59 -7.35 1.73 10.31
CA THR A 59 -6.85 2.03 11.64
C THR A 59 -5.85 0.96 12.06
N GLU A 60 -4.64 1.34 12.39
CA GLU A 60 -3.59 0.38 12.76
C GLU A 60 -3.35 0.29 14.26
N ARG A 61 -3.51 1.43 14.95
CA ARG A 61 -3.20 1.52 16.38
C ARG A 61 -4.32 0.93 17.23
N ASN A 62 -3.94 0.26 18.31
CA ASN A 62 -4.85 -0.12 19.37
C ASN A 62 -5.15 1.11 20.24
N GLY A 63 -6.23 1.80 19.93
CA GLY A 63 -6.80 2.81 20.80
C GLY A 63 -8.03 2.26 21.52
N GLU A 64 -8.41 2.84 22.63
CA GLU A 64 -9.64 2.46 23.36
C GLU A 64 -10.93 2.67 22.55
N LYS A 65 -10.84 3.36 21.42
CA LYS A 65 -11.99 3.75 20.58
C LYS A 65 -12.06 3.03 19.23
N GLU A 66 -11.08 2.18 18.92
CA GLU A 66 -10.98 1.53 17.62
C GLU A 66 -11.37 0.05 17.72
N ASP A 67 -12.68 -0.20 17.58
CA ASP A 67 -13.25 -1.56 17.65
C ASP A 67 -13.07 -2.36 16.34
N TYR A 68 -12.74 -1.67 15.23
CA TYR A 68 -12.64 -2.25 13.89
C TYR A 68 -11.37 -1.80 13.19
N GLN A 69 -10.92 -2.58 12.21
CA GLN A 69 -9.72 -2.27 11.43
C GLN A 69 -10.02 -1.32 10.27
N PHE A 70 -11.22 -1.40 9.71
CA PHE A 70 -11.64 -0.54 8.60
C PHE A 70 -13.00 0.11 8.87
N TYR A 71 -13.13 1.34 8.37
CA TYR A 71 -14.37 2.10 8.40
C TYR A 71 -14.64 2.68 7.02
N LEU A 72 -15.87 2.58 6.56
CA LEU A 72 -16.34 3.27 5.36
C LEU A 72 -17.07 4.53 5.79
N ALA A 73 -16.66 5.67 5.26
CA ALA A 73 -17.29 6.96 5.51
C ALA A 73 -17.82 7.57 4.19
N ASP A 74 -18.83 8.41 4.28
CA ASP A 74 -19.20 9.28 3.20
C ASP A 74 -18.24 10.48 3.08
N ASN A 75 -18.43 11.31 2.07
CA ASN A 75 -17.62 12.50 1.86
C ASN A 75 -17.85 13.62 2.89
N CYS A 76 -18.81 13.45 3.81
CA CYS A 76 -19.05 14.34 4.96
C CYS A 76 -18.41 13.82 6.25
N GLY A 77 -17.76 12.65 6.21
CA GLY A 77 -17.12 12.03 7.39
C GLY A 77 -18.07 11.20 8.24
N LYS A 78 -19.33 10.99 7.81
CA LYS A 78 -20.26 10.10 8.49
C LYS A 78 -19.88 8.66 8.24
N ILE A 79 -19.69 7.87 9.29
CA ILE A 79 -19.41 6.44 9.18
C ILE A 79 -20.67 5.72 8.67
N LEU A 80 -20.51 5.03 7.55
CA LEU A 80 -21.56 4.24 6.88
C LEU A 80 -21.50 2.77 7.31
N ASN A 81 -20.28 2.23 7.45
CA ASN A 81 -20.07 0.83 7.85
C ASN A 81 -18.70 0.62 8.51
N ARG A 82 -18.52 -0.56 9.14
CA ARG A 82 -17.32 -0.97 9.86
C ARG A 82 -17.00 -2.41 9.51
N TYR A 83 -15.71 -2.74 9.37
CA TYR A 83 -15.29 -4.07 8.93
C TYR A 83 -14.15 -4.59 9.77
N LEU A 84 -14.14 -5.90 9.93
CA LEU A 84 -13.09 -6.67 10.57
C LEU A 84 -12.87 -6.19 12.01
N PRO A 85 -13.65 -6.73 12.96
CA PRO A 85 -13.47 -6.43 14.37
C PRO A 85 -12.02 -6.62 14.76
N ARG A 86 -11.51 -5.71 15.58
CA ARG A 86 -10.13 -5.76 16.05
C ARG A 86 -10.01 -6.80 17.14
N ASN A 87 -8.99 -7.62 17.06
CA ASN A 87 -8.59 -8.45 18.17
C ASN A 87 -7.74 -7.61 19.13
N ASN A 88 -8.22 -7.34 20.32
CA ASN A 88 -7.57 -6.50 21.34
C ASN A 88 -6.20 -7.02 21.81
N ASN A 89 -5.80 -8.20 21.38
CA ASN A 89 -4.49 -8.78 21.69
C ASN A 89 -3.36 -8.29 20.78
N TRP A 90 -3.63 -7.48 19.77
CA TRP A 90 -2.59 -6.91 18.91
C TRP A 90 -1.91 -5.77 19.64
N GLY A 91 -0.65 -6.00 20.03
CA GLY A 91 0.15 -4.97 20.70
C GLY A 91 0.37 -3.72 19.84
N ASN A 92 0.93 -2.67 20.45
CA ASN A 92 1.26 -1.39 19.77
C ASN A 92 2.37 -1.54 18.72
N ASN A 93 2.25 -2.47 17.82
CA ASN A 93 3.23 -2.75 16.79
C ASN A 93 3.03 -1.76 15.64
N THR A 94 3.72 -0.64 15.70
CA THR A 94 3.87 0.29 14.58
C THR A 94 4.73 -0.37 13.51
N PHE A 95 4.13 -0.91 12.48
CA PHE A 95 4.84 -1.47 11.35
C PHE A 95 4.81 -0.57 10.13
N ILE A 96 5.96 -0.59 9.52
CA ILE A 96 6.39 -0.13 8.22
C ILE A 96 5.23 -0.09 7.21
N THR A 97 5.15 1.04 6.53
CA THR A 97 4.35 1.34 5.35
C THR A 97 4.09 0.12 4.47
N SER A 98 2.90 -0.41 4.53
CA SER A 98 2.40 -1.39 3.59
C SER A 98 1.06 -0.90 3.08
N ASN A 99 0.84 -0.98 1.77
CA ASN A 99 -0.46 -0.67 1.21
C ASN A 99 -1.46 -1.74 1.64
N VAL A 100 -2.47 -1.34 2.39
CA VAL A 100 -3.59 -2.20 2.75
C VAL A 100 -4.71 -2.13 1.71
N PHE A 101 -4.60 -1.23 0.76
CA PHE A 101 -5.55 -0.98 -0.31
C PHE A 101 -4.92 -1.12 -1.68
N THR A 102 -5.66 -1.69 -2.62
CA THR A 102 -5.36 -1.60 -4.05
C THR A 102 -6.65 -1.51 -4.84
N GLN A 103 -6.61 -0.79 -5.94
CA GLN A 103 -7.78 -0.67 -6.82
C GLN A 103 -7.36 -0.53 -8.27
N ASN A 104 -8.23 -1.00 -9.15
CA ASN A 104 -8.27 -0.63 -10.54
C ASN A 104 -9.66 -0.09 -10.90
N ASN A 105 -9.93 0.15 -12.17
CA ASN A 105 -11.21 0.73 -12.62
C ASN A 105 -12.45 -0.07 -12.20
N ASN A 106 -12.32 -1.38 -11.97
CA ASN A 106 -13.46 -2.29 -11.75
C ASN A 106 -13.46 -2.96 -10.38
N SER A 107 -12.37 -2.90 -9.64
CA SER A 107 -12.22 -3.68 -8.41
C SER A 107 -11.46 -2.90 -7.35
N PHE A 108 -11.95 -2.99 -6.14
CA PHE A 108 -11.29 -2.50 -4.94
C PHE A 108 -11.00 -3.66 -4.01
N ILE A 109 -9.73 -3.85 -3.67
CA ILE A 109 -9.27 -4.91 -2.77
C ILE A 109 -8.61 -4.26 -1.55
N PHE A 110 -8.92 -4.79 -0.38
CA PHE A 110 -8.30 -4.38 0.87
C PHE A 110 -7.96 -5.58 1.74
N ALA A 111 -6.95 -5.43 2.55
CA ALA A 111 -6.55 -6.47 3.49
C ALA A 111 -5.85 -5.85 4.69
N PRO A 112 -6.24 -6.18 5.91
CA PRO A 112 -5.52 -5.72 7.09
C PRO A 112 -4.10 -6.27 7.08
N ARG A 113 -3.19 -5.57 7.72
CA ARG A 113 -1.85 -6.11 7.97
C ARG A 113 -1.96 -7.38 8.79
N PHE A 114 -1.04 -8.30 8.58
CA PHE A 114 -0.99 -9.59 9.27
C PHE A 114 -2.20 -10.51 9.08
N ASN A 115 -3.17 -10.12 8.29
CA ASN A 115 -4.26 -10.99 7.88
C ASN A 115 -3.98 -11.54 6.48
N ASN A 116 -4.21 -12.83 6.30
CA ASN A 116 -3.95 -13.50 5.03
C ASN A 116 -5.16 -13.47 4.09
N THR A 117 -6.31 -12.97 4.54
CA THR A 117 -7.52 -12.84 3.73
C THR A 117 -7.59 -11.48 3.06
N LEU A 118 -7.84 -11.48 1.77
CA LEU A 118 -8.10 -10.31 0.94
C LEU A 118 -9.61 -10.16 0.77
N TYR A 119 -10.09 -8.94 0.86
CA TYR A 119 -11.51 -8.59 0.77
C TYR A 119 -11.75 -7.64 -0.41
N THR A 120 -12.92 -7.74 -1.00
CA THR A 120 -13.46 -6.72 -1.91
C THR A 120 -14.65 -6.02 -1.28
N LEU A 121 -14.98 -4.83 -1.78
CA LEU A 121 -16.12 -4.07 -1.35
C LEU A 121 -17.11 -3.93 -2.50
N HIS A 122 -18.35 -4.36 -2.28
CA HIS A 122 -19.48 -4.11 -3.15
C HIS A 122 -20.48 -3.24 -2.40
N ASP A 123 -20.67 -2.00 -2.86
CA ASP A 123 -21.42 -0.95 -2.17
C ASP A 123 -20.91 -0.70 -0.75
N THR A 124 -21.48 -1.38 0.24
CA THR A 124 -21.08 -1.31 1.66
C THR A 124 -20.84 -2.69 2.26
N ILE A 125 -20.74 -3.74 1.46
CA ILE A 125 -20.56 -5.12 1.92
C ILE A 125 -19.15 -5.59 1.60
N ALA A 126 -18.40 -5.93 2.64
CA ALA A 126 -17.08 -6.54 2.49
C ALA A 126 -17.21 -8.05 2.31
N THR A 127 -16.62 -8.58 1.26
CA THR A 127 -16.67 -10.02 0.94
C THR A 127 -15.23 -10.56 0.82
N PRO A 128 -14.88 -11.67 1.50
CA PRO A 128 -13.58 -12.31 1.30
C PRO A 128 -13.51 -12.91 -0.11
N ILE A 129 -12.37 -12.68 -0.79
CA ILE A 129 -12.17 -13.15 -2.17
C ILE A 129 -11.00 -14.13 -2.31
N TYR A 130 -9.93 -13.90 -1.55
CA TYR A 130 -8.74 -14.75 -1.58
C TYR A 130 -8.18 -14.93 -0.18
N THR A 131 -7.61 -16.11 0.08
CA THR A 131 -6.82 -16.37 1.27
C THR A 131 -5.41 -16.78 0.84
N LEU A 132 -4.41 -16.05 1.31
CA LEU A 132 -3.00 -16.34 1.07
C LEU A 132 -2.56 -17.47 1.98
N ASN A 133 -2.26 -18.62 1.40
CA ASN A 133 -1.81 -19.79 2.13
C ASN A 133 -0.32 -20.06 1.86
N PHE A 134 0.52 -19.69 2.81
CA PHE A 134 1.97 -19.93 2.77
C PHE A 134 2.37 -21.22 3.52
N ARG A 135 1.40 -22.11 3.76
CA ARG A 135 1.55 -23.38 4.50
C ARG A 135 2.07 -23.12 5.93
N ASP A 136 3.10 -23.85 6.35
CA ASP A 136 3.78 -23.71 7.65
C ASP A 136 4.43 -22.34 7.89
N LYS A 137 4.60 -21.56 6.83
CA LYS A 137 5.16 -20.20 6.88
C LYS A 137 4.09 -19.10 6.93
N THR A 138 2.82 -19.48 6.95
CA THR A 138 1.71 -18.54 7.09
C THR A 138 1.79 -17.87 8.45
N PHE A 139 1.72 -16.53 8.44
CA PHE A 139 1.73 -15.75 9.67
C PHE A 139 0.51 -16.11 10.55
N PRO A 140 0.69 -16.53 11.81
CA PRO A 140 -0.41 -16.81 12.70
C PRO A 140 -1.07 -15.51 13.17
N GLU A 141 -2.36 -15.37 12.90
CA GLU A 141 -3.13 -14.15 13.22
C GLU A 141 -3.25 -13.88 14.73
N GLU A 142 -3.06 -14.92 15.56
CA GLU A 142 -3.08 -14.81 17.02
C GLU A 142 -1.77 -14.26 17.60
N ARG A 143 -0.71 -14.16 16.79
CA ARG A 143 0.60 -13.71 17.27
C ARG A 143 0.64 -12.20 17.40
N THR A 144 0.66 -11.73 18.63
CA THR A 144 0.38 -10.33 18.98
C THR A 144 1.61 -9.45 19.23
N ASN A 145 2.78 -10.06 19.47
CA ASN A 145 3.99 -9.35 19.89
C ASN A 145 5.10 -9.50 18.83
N ILE A 146 4.96 -8.80 17.70
CA ILE A 146 5.97 -8.81 16.66
C ILE A 146 6.49 -7.40 16.48
N THR A 147 7.80 -7.30 16.44
CA THR A 147 8.48 -6.04 16.18
C THR A 147 9.03 -6.00 14.75
N LYS A 148 9.34 -4.81 14.25
CA LYS A 148 10.06 -4.67 12.97
C LYS A 148 11.41 -5.43 12.95
N TYR A 149 12.02 -5.64 14.12
CA TYR A 149 13.27 -6.38 14.25
C TYR A 149 13.04 -7.88 14.01
N ASP A 150 11.92 -8.44 14.48
CA ASP A 150 11.57 -9.83 14.22
C ASP A 150 11.38 -10.09 12.72
N ILE A 151 10.70 -9.19 12.02
CA ILE A 151 10.41 -9.33 10.58
C ILE A 151 11.68 -9.24 9.74
N ASN A 152 12.64 -8.43 10.16
CA ASN A 152 13.93 -8.26 9.49
C ASN A 152 14.99 -9.26 9.97
N ASP A 153 14.63 -10.19 10.86
CA ASP A 153 15.51 -11.30 11.23
C ASP A 153 15.48 -12.39 10.15
N ASN A 154 16.65 -12.78 9.66
CA ASN A 154 16.79 -13.87 8.69
C ASN A 154 16.33 -15.23 9.21
N LYS A 155 16.10 -15.37 10.53
CA LYS A 155 15.52 -16.56 11.18
C LYS A 155 14.02 -16.46 11.41
N PHE A 156 13.39 -15.33 11.05
CA PHE A 156 11.95 -15.17 11.24
C PHE A 156 11.18 -16.20 10.40
N PRO A 157 10.38 -17.09 11.02
CA PRO A 157 9.88 -18.28 10.36
C PRO A 157 8.66 -18.01 9.46
N TYR A 158 8.06 -16.82 9.55
CA TYR A 158 6.80 -16.52 8.87
C TYR A 158 6.98 -15.55 7.72
N ILE A 159 6.10 -15.68 6.74
CA ILE A 159 5.95 -14.72 5.63
C ILE A 159 5.09 -13.56 6.11
N VAL A 160 5.57 -12.34 5.90
CA VAL A 160 4.85 -11.11 6.20
C VAL A 160 4.54 -10.38 4.90
N ARG A 161 3.26 -10.26 4.58
CA ARG A 161 2.79 -9.45 3.46
C ARG A 161 3.08 -7.97 3.73
N ARG A 162 3.62 -7.27 2.74
CA ARG A 162 3.87 -5.83 2.80
C ARG A 162 2.83 -5.06 1.99
N ASN A 163 2.73 -5.35 0.71
CA ASN A 163 1.87 -4.62 -0.19
C ASN A 163 1.00 -5.56 -1.02
N ILE A 164 -0.11 -5.03 -1.50
CA ILE A 164 -0.97 -5.64 -2.51
C ILE A 164 -1.13 -4.65 -3.66
N PHE A 165 -1.04 -5.16 -4.88
CA PHE A 165 -1.23 -4.36 -6.09
C PHE A 165 -2.12 -5.12 -7.05
N LEU A 166 -3.10 -4.44 -7.62
CA LEU A 166 -4.00 -4.97 -8.63
C LEU A 166 -3.72 -4.26 -9.95
N CYS A 167 -3.21 -5.00 -10.93
CA CYS A 167 -2.89 -4.49 -12.26
C CYS A 167 -3.55 -5.38 -13.32
N ASN A 168 -4.52 -4.86 -14.04
CA ASN A 168 -5.39 -5.66 -14.92
C ASN A 168 -5.99 -6.86 -14.15
N ASN A 169 -5.69 -8.07 -14.61
CA ASN A 169 -6.12 -9.32 -14.00
C ASN A 169 -5.04 -9.96 -13.12
N TYR A 170 -3.99 -9.22 -12.82
CA TYR A 170 -2.88 -9.70 -11.99
C TYR A 170 -2.95 -9.11 -10.59
N LEU A 171 -2.93 -9.98 -9.60
CA LEU A 171 -2.72 -9.63 -8.21
C LEU A 171 -1.25 -9.86 -7.88
N LEU A 172 -0.54 -8.78 -7.61
CA LEU A 172 0.85 -8.82 -7.19
C LEU A 172 0.93 -8.57 -5.69
N ILE A 173 1.54 -9.50 -4.97
CA ILE A 173 1.72 -9.45 -3.53
C ILE A 173 3.20 -9.37 -3.21
N ASP A 174 3.59 -8.29 -2.56
CA ASP A 174 4.92 -8.06 -2.04
C ASP A 174 4.98 -8.59 -0.60
N TYR A 175 5.98 -9.41 -0.30
CA TYR A 175 6.15 -9.99 1.02
C TYR A 175 7.61 -10.13 1.43
N VAL A 176 7.85 -10.19 2.73
CA VAL A 176 9.17 -10.47 3.32
C VAL A 176 9.17 -11.87 3.93
N TYR A 177 10.23 -12.60 3.66
CA TYR A 177 10.55 -13.87 4.29
C TYR A 177 12.06 -13.95 4.54
N GLN A 178 12.45 -14.15 5.80
CA GLN A 178 13.85 -14.25 6.22
C GLN A 178 14.71 -13.07 5.69
N ASP A 179 14.26 -11.86 5.98
CA ASP A 179 14.89 -10.60 5.52
C ASP A 179 15.00 -10.44 4.00
N LYS A 180 14.32 -11.28 3.23
CA LYS A 180 14.29 -11.18 1.77
C LYS A 180 12.93 -10.74 1.29
N ARG A 181 12.90 -9.69 0.48
CA ARG A 181 11.69 -9.24 -0.20
C ARG A 181 11.46 -10.08 -1.44
N ASN A 182 10.24 -10.59 -1.59
CA ASN A 182 9.81 -11.46 -2.67
C ASN A 182 8.45 -11.00 -3.20
N PHE A 183 8.08 -11.53 -4.35
CA PHE A 183 6.79 -11.26 -4.98
C PHE A 183 6.06 -12.56 -5.29
N TYR A 184 4.75 -12.49 -5.13
CA TYR A 184 3.82 -13.52 -5.56
C TYR A 184 2.88 -12.87 -6.58
N LEU A 185 2.92 -13.36 -7.81
CA LEU A 185 2.06 -12.92 -8.90
C LEU A 185 0.97 -13.97 -9.12
N TYR A 186 -0.29 -13.55 -9.08
CA TYR A 186 -1.43 -14.38 -9.34
C TYR A 186 -2.25 -13.83 -10.52
N ASP A 187 -2.40 -14.64 -11.56
CA ASP A 187 -3.29 -14.35 -12.68
C ASP A 187 -4.71 -14.82 -12.34
N MET A 188 -5.61 -13.88 -12.15
CA MET A 188 -7.00 -14.14 -11.75
C MET A 188 -7.82 -14.81 -12.84
N ASN A 189 -7.42 -14.74 -14.12
CA ASN A 189 -8.12 -15.38 -15.22
C ASN A 189 -7.72 -16.85 -15.37
N SER A 190 -6.41 -17.13 -15.39
CA SER A 190 -5.90 -18.48 -15.58
C SER A 190 -5.78 -19.26 -14.27
N HIS A 191 -5.93 -18.61 -13.13
CA HIS A 191 -5.72 -19.14 -11.78
C HIS A 191 -4.30 -19.69 -11.55
N LYS A 192 -3.33 -19.21 -12.33
CA LYS A 192 -1.92 -19.57 -12.18
C LYS A 192 -1.19 -18.58 -11.31
N SER A 193 -0.19 -19.07 -10.61
CA SER A 193 0.63 -18.24 -9.77
C SER A 193 2.12 -18.50 -9.98
N GLN A 194 2.91 -17.46 -9.78
CA GLN A 194 4.37 -17.51 -9.79
C GLN A 194 4.90 -16.79 -8.56
N ASN A 195 6.02 -17.24 -8.07
CA ASN A 195 6.67 -16.62 -6.94
C ASN A 195 8.16 -16.43 -7.27
N GLY A 196 8.76 -15.32 -6.81
CA GLY A 196 10.16 -15.04 -7.07
C GLY A 196 10.50 -13.57 -6.97
N TYR A 197 11.51 -13.18 -7.71
CA TYR A 197 11.93 -11.80 -7.86
C TYR A 197 11.44 -11.26 -9.19
N ILE A 198 11.10 -9.97 -9.20
CA ILE A 198 10.85 -9.25 -10.44
C ILE A 198 12.15 -8.52 -10.78
N THR A 199 12.69 -8.77 -11.96
CA THR A 199 13.86 -8.08 -12.50
C THR A 199 13.43 -7.10 -13.57
N ASN A 200 14.15 -5.99 -13.66
CA ASN A 200 14.00 -5.06 -14.76
C ASN A 200 14.82 -5.57 -15.95
N ASP A 201 14.20 -5.68 -17.11
CA ASP A 201 14.86 -6.14 -18.34
C ASP A 201 15.63 -5.02 -19.07
N LEU A 202 15.40 -3.76 -18.67
CA LEU A 202 16.09 -2.59 -19.24
C LEU A 202 17.32 -2.19 -18.42
N ILE A 203 17.36 -2.58 -17.14
CA ILE A 203 18.43 -2.18 -16.21
C ILE A 203 18.90 -3.44 -15.48
N THR A 204 20.08 -3.92 -15.87
CA THR A 204 20.71 -5.06 -15.22
C THR A 204 20.92 -4.77 -13.73
N ASP A 205 20.64 -5.77 -12.90
CA ASP A 205 20.79 -5.72 -11.44
C ASP A 205 19.82 -4.77 -10.69
N PHE A 206 19.00 -4.00 -11.39
CA PHE A 206 17.97 -3.20 -10.76
C PHE A 206 16.80 -4.10 -10.30
N ARG A 207 16.62 -4.18 -8.99
CA ARG A 207 15.49 -4.87 -8.40
C ARG A 207 14.27 -3.97 -8.43
N PHE A 208 13.22 -4.47 -9.05
CA PHE A 208 11.95 -3.82 -9.13
C PHE A 208 11.21 -3.84 -7.79
N PHE A 209 10.76 -2.66 -7.33
CA PHE A 209 10.00 -2.51 -6.09
C PHE A 209 8.75 -1.66 -6.33
N PRO A 210 7.65 -2.23 -6.84
CA PRO A 210 6.46 -1.45 -7.14
C PRO A 210 6.00 -0.63 -5.94
N GLN A 211 5.76 0.64 -6.19
CA GLN A 211 5.28 1.58 -5.19
C GLN A 211 3.80 1.88 -5.39
N ILE A 212 3.37 2.01 -6.64
CA ILE A 212 2.01 2.35 -7.03
C ILE A 212 1.60 1.53 -8.25
N VAL A 213 0.31 1.17 -8.30
CA VAL A 213 -0.35 0.75 -9.53
C VAL A 213 -1.45 1.75 -9.85
N LYS A 214 -1.43 2.29 -11.06
CA LYS A 214 -2.43 3.23 -11.55
C LYS A 214 -2.66 3.02 -13.04
N ASP A 215 -3.93 3.01 -13.45
CA ASP A 215 -4.32 2.86 -14.86
C ASP A 215 -3.65 1.67 -15.55
N ASN A 216 -3.58 0.53 -14.84
CA ASN A 216 -2.92 -0.69 -15.28
C ASN A 216 -1.41 -0.55 -15.58
N LYS A 217 -0.78 0.47 -15.02
CA LYS A 217 0.66 0.65 -15.03
C LYS A 217 1.21 0.43 -13.65
N ILE A 218 2.32 -0.27 -13.58
CA ILE A 218 3.08 -0.42 -12.34
C ILE A 218 4.16 0.66 -12.33
N ILE A 219 4.25 1.40 -11.25
CA ILE A 219 5.17 2.53 -11.11
C ILE A 219 6.12 2.24 -9.96
N ASP A 220 7.40 2.36 -10.25
CA ASP A 220 8.48 2.36 -9.29
C ASP A 220 9.28 3.65 -9.44
N TRP A 221 10.05 4.03 -8.44
CA TRP A 221 10.95 5.19 -8.52
C TRP A 221 12.19 5.00 -7.66
N ILE A 222 13.23 5.71 -8.06
CA ILE A 222 14.49 5.82 -7.32
C ILE A 222 14.92 7.28 -7.30
N ASP A 223 15.48 7.74 -6.18
CA ASP A 223 16.11 9.06 -6.11
C ASP A 223 17.24 9.15 -7.11
N ALA A 224 17.43 10.34 -7.70
CA ALA A 224 18.54 10.58 -8.64
C ALA A 224 19.90 10.30 -8.00
N ALA A 225 20.12 10.74 -6.75
CA ALA A 225 21.34 10.45 -6.01
C ALA A 225 21.59 8.95 -5.83
N SER A 226 20.54 8.19 -5.42
CA SER A 226 20.65 6.73 -5.28
C SER A 226 20.90 6.02 -6.61
N LEU A 227 20.30 6.49 -7.70
CA LEU A 227 20.56 5.93 -9.03
C LEU A 227 22.00 6.13 -9.47
N ILE A 228 22.54 7.34 -9.26
CA ILE A 228 23.93 7.66 -9.58
C ILE A 228 24.90 6.84 -8.72
N GLU A 229 24.62 6.71 -7.42
CA GLU A 229 25.49 6.01 -6.48
C GLU A 229 25.50 4.49 -6.70
N TYR A 230 24.33 3.86 -6.79
CA TYR A 230 24.23 2.40 -6.81
C TYR A 230 24.17 1.78 -8.20
N PHE A 231 23.81 2.56 -9.22
CA PHE A 231 23.66 2.09 -10.60
C PHE A 231 24.35 3.03 -11.61
N PRO A 232 25.64 3.39 -11.43
CA PRO A 232 26.32 4.35 -12.30
C PRO A 232 26.37 3.91 -13.76
N HIS A 233 26.43 2.61 -14.05
CA HIS A 233 26.39 2.06 -15.40
C HIS A 233 25.10 2.42 -16.13
N VAL A 234 23.95 2.40 -15.42
CA VAL A 234 22.64 2.78 -15.99
C VAL A 234 22.62 4.23 -16.45
N VAL A 235 23.19 5.11 -15.62
CA VAL A 235 23.29 6.54 -15.95
C VAL A 235 24.21 6.76 -17.15
N GLN A 236 25.34 6.03 -17.21
CA GLN A 236 26.32 6.15 -18.30
C GLN A 236 25.83 5.57 -19.63
N GLU A 237 25.10 4.46 -19.59
CA GLU A 237 24.64 3.75 -20.80
C GLU A 237 23.33 4.32 -21.37
N ASN A 238 22.59 5.09 -20.57
CA ASN A 238 21.30 5.65 -21.00
C ASN A 238 21.44 7.14 -21.36
N PRO A 239 21.32 7.52 -22.66
CA PRO A 239 21.48 8.91 -23.09
C PRO A 239 20.55 9.92 -22.42
N ILE A 240 19.38 9.48 -21.95
CA ILE A 240 18.40 10.34 -21.27
C ILE A 240 18.90 10.71 -19.86
N LEU A 241 19.75 9.88 -19.26
CA LEU A 241 20.24 10.04 -17.89
C LEU A 241 21.65 10.62 -17.79
N HIS A 242 22.34 10.87 -18.92
CA HIS A 242 23.73 11.33 -18.95
C HIS A 242 23.98 12.61 -18.13
N ASP A 243 23.02 13.53 -18.14
CA ASP A 243 23.12 14.81 -17.43
C ASP A 243 22.44 14.80 -16.05
N LEU A 244 22.08 13.60 -15.54
CA LEU A 244 21.40 13.44 -14.25
C LEU A 244 22.29 13.92 -13.11
N LYS A 245 21.74 14.76 -12.24
CA LYS A 245 22.38 15.28 -11.03
C LYS A 245 21.73 14.71 -9.79
N GLU A 246 22.47 14.58 -8.72
CA GLU A 246 21.96 14.10 -7.41
C GLU A 246 20.79 14.94 -6.87
N THR A 247 20.69 16.20 -7.28
CA THR A 247 19.64 17.14 -6.85
C THR A 247 18.39 17.09 -7.72
N ASP A 248 18.40 16.28 -8.79
CA ASP A 248 17.25 16.17 -9.68
C ASP A 248 16.10 15.39 -9.02
N ASN A 249 14.93 15.51 -9.61
CA ASN A 249 13.77 14.77 -9.17
C ASN A 249 13.97 13.24 -9.27
N PRO A 250 13.26 12.44 -8.49
CA PRO A 250 13.30 10.99 -8.62
C PRO A 250 12.98 10.53 -10.04
N ILE A 251 13.66 9.47 -10.47
CA ILE A 251 13.42 8.82 -11.76
C ILE A 251 12.27 7.85 -11.61
N LEU A 252 11.26 7.99 -12.47
CA LEU A 252 10.10 7.11 -12.50
C LEU A 252 10.27 6.01 -13.54
N PHE A 253 10.07 4.78 -13.13
CA PHE A 253 9.96 3.61 -14.01
C PHE A 253 8.49 3.25 -14.17
N ILE A 254 8.00 3.28 -15.39
CA ILE A 254 6.60 2.98 -15.71
C ILE A 254 6.54 1.73 -16.56
N TYR A 255 5.98 0.67 -15.99
CA TYR A 255 5.83 -0.63 -16.63
C TYR A 255 4.39 -0.84 -17.08
N ASN A 256 4.23 -1.22 -18.34
CA ASN A 256 2.93 -1.61 -18.86
C ASN A 256 2.74 -3.11 -18.65
N SER A 257 1.62 -3.53 -18.06
CA SER A 257 1.24 -4.94 -18.09
C SER A 257 0.83 -5.31 -19.53
N LYS A 258 1.44 -6.35 -20.05
CA LYS A 258 1.07 -6.90 -21.36
C LYS A 258 -0.11 -7.86 -21.23
#